data_8638c929c37c07aafcf4eac5c62a3bbc
#
_entry.id   8638c929c37c07aafcf4eac5c62a3bbc
#
_cell.length_a   1.000
_cell.length_b   1.000
_cell.length_c   1.000
_cell.angle_alpha   90.00
_cell.angle_beta   90.00
_cell.angle_gamma   90.00
#
_symmetry.space_group_name_H-M   'P 1'
#
loop_
_entity.id
_entity.type
_entity.pdbx_description
1 polymer ?
#
loop_
_entity_poly.entity_id
_entity_poly.type
_entity_poly.pdbx_seq_one_letter_code
_entity_poly.pdbx_strand_id
1 'polypeptide(L)'
;MFGGIETEGIEVDLSIVIPTYNEEGNVAPLHNELSKVLEGIGSDYEIIFVDDGSPDGTFQKLQALHAKDNRVKVIRFKKNFGQSAAIGAGFKHARGKVVITLDADLQNVPADILSLLQELDNGYDVVCGWRQGRKDSISKRGFSKVSNWLRRRWTGEYLHDSGCSLRAYRNGCLFSFV
;
A
#
# COMPACT_ATOMS: atom_id res chain seq x y z
N MET A 1 17.27 -20.01 -28.79
CA MET A 1 17.35 -18.58 -29.14
C MET A 1 16.00 -17.98 -28.75
N PHE A 2 15.83 -17.58 -27.48
CA PHE A 2 14.61 -16.95 -26.99
C PHE A 2 14.87 -15.45 -27.00
N GLY A 3 14.25 -14.76 -27.97
CA GLY A 3 14.30 -13.33 -28.09
C GLY A 3 13.65 -12.69 -26.85
N GLY A 4 14.44 -11.98 -26.07
CA GLY A 4 13.93 -11.12 -25.01
C GLY A 4 13.08 -10.03 -25.65
N ILE A 5 11.81 -9.97 -25.27
CA ILE A 5 10.97 -8.81 -25.53
C ILE A 5 11.49 -7.75 -24.55
N GLU A 6 12.34 -6.84 -25.05
CA GLU A 6 12.62 -5.59 -24.37
C GLU A 6 11.30 -4.80 -24.36
N THR A 7 10.56 -4.88 -23.25
CA THR A 7 9.54 -3.90 -22.97
C THR A 7 10.29 -2.60 -22.68
N GLU A 8 10.28 -1.65 -23.61
CA GLU A 8 10.55 -0.25 -23.31
C GLU A 8 9.54 0.17 -22.25
N GLY A 9 9.91 -0.07 -20.99
CA GLY A 9 9.05 0.20 -19.86
C GLY A 9 9.07 1.69 -19.58
N ILE A 10 7.91 2.33 -19.64
CA ILE A 10 7.68 3.62 -18.98
C ILE A 10 8.21 3.45 -17.56
N GLU A 11 9.25 4.21 -17.23
CA GLU A 11 9.89 4.14 -15.91
C GLU A 11 8.91 4.74 -14.89
N VAL A 12 8.31 3.89 -14.05
CA VAL A 12 7.38 4.31 -12.99
C VAL A 12 8.20 4.60 -11.74
N ASP A 13 8.00 5.77 -11.13
CA ASP A 13 8.71 6.12 -9.91
C ASP A 13 8.02 5.53 -8.66
N LEU A 14 6.68 5.59 -8.62
CA LEU A 14 5.89 5.19 -7.46
C LEU A 14 4.85 4.13 -7.81
N SER A 15 4.78 3.04 -7.04
CA SER A 15 3.68 2.09 -7.06
C SER A 15 2.92 2.12 -5.73
N ILE A 16 1.64 2.44 -5.78
CA ILE A 16 0.77 2.45 -4.60
C ILE A 16 -0.02 1.15 -4.57
N VAL A 17 0.24 0.29 -3.59
CA VAL A 17 -0.41 -1.02 -3.43
C VAL A 17 -1.50 -0.93 -2.37
N ILE A 18 -2.73 -1.24 -2.73
CA ILE A 18 -3.93 -1.07 -1.90
C ILE A 18 -4.70 -2.39 -1.86
N PRO A 19 -4.56 -3.19 -0.78
CA PRO A 19 -5.43 -4.34 -0.57
C PRO A 19 -6.85 -3.86 -0.28
N THR A 20 -7.85 -4.48 -0.93
CA THR A 20 -9.27 -4.12 -0.79
C THR A 20 -10.11 -5.36 -0.51
N TYR A 21 -11.05 -5.24 0.44
CA TYR A 21 -12.06 -6.26 0.70
C TYR A 21 -13.30 -5.62 1.32
N ASN A 22 -14.43 -5.62 0.59
CA ASN A 22 -15.68 -4.95 0.99
C ASN A 22 -15.52 -3.43 1.18
N GLU A 23 -14.91 -2.76 0.21
CA GLU A 23 -14.58 -1.34 0.25
C GLU A 23 -15.32 -0.53 -0.85
N GLU A 24 -16.49 -0.99 -1.27
CA GLU A 24 -17.26 -0.37 -2.38
C GLU A 24 -17.44 1.14 -2.22
N GLY A 25 -17.67 1.63 -0.98
CA GLY A 25 -17.86 3.04 -0.67
C GLY A 25 -16.57 3.86 -0.64
N ASN A 26 -15.43 3.22 -0.43
CA ASN A 26 -14.16 3.89 -0.10
C ASN A 26 -13.20 3.99 -1.29
N VAL A 27 -13.26 3.07 -2.26
CA VAL A 27 -12.27 3.01 -3.35
C VAL A 27 -12.25 4.27 -4.23
N ALA A 28 -13.41 4.85 -4.53
CA ALA A 28 -13.46 6.05 -5.37
C ALA A 28 -13.01 7.33 -4.63
N PRO A 29 -13.45 7.60 -3.39
CA PRO A 29 -12.88 8.68 -2.57
C PRO A 29 -11.37 8.56 -2.40
N LEU A 30 -10.86 7.37 -2.07
CA LEU A 30 -9.43 7.13 -1.89
C LEU A 30 -8.63 7.41 -3.16
N HIS A 31 -9.10 6.93 -4.32
CA HIS A 31 -8.48 7.21 -5.60
C HIS A 31 -8.38 8.72 -5.86
N ASN A 32 -9.47 9.47 -5.61
CA ASN A 32 -9.48 10.91 -5.81
C ASN A 32 -8.49 11.66 -4.89
N GLU A 33 -8.36 11.25 -3.64
CA GLU A 33 -7.39 11.85 -2.71
C GLU A 33 -5.95 11.51 -3.09
N LEU A 34 -5.67 10.24 -3.41
CA LEU A 34 -4.36 9.80 -3.86
C LEU A 34 -3.92 10.50 -5.13
N SER A 35 -4.79 10.57 -6.14
CA SER A 35 -4.45 11.23 -7.41
C SER A 35 -4.05 12.68 -7.20
N LYS A 36 -4.75 13.44 -6.36
CA LYS A 36 -4.39 14.83 -6.04
C LYS A 36 -3.01 14.95 -5.40
N VAL A 37 -2.69 14.06 -4.46
CA VAL A 37 -1.39 14.05 -3.78
C VAL A 37 -0.28 13.67 -4.74
N LEU A 38 -0.46 12.57 -5.49
CA LEU A 38 0.55 12.03 -6.40
C LEU A 38 0.83 12.97 -7.58
N GLU A 39 -0.20 13.63 -8.12
CA GLU A 39 -0.05 14.68 -9.13
C GLU A 39 0.70 15.89 -8.59
N GLY A 40 0.50 16.24 -7.31
CA GLY A 40 1.26 17.30 -6.64
C GLY A 40 2.74 16.96 -6.42
N ILE A 41 3.10 15.67 -6.34
CA ILE A 41 4.50 15.21 -6.24
C ILE A 41 5.21 15.35 -7.59
N GLY A 42 4.48 15.21 -8.72
CA GLY A 42 5.05 15.37 -10.06
C GLY A 42 5.88 14.18 -10.54
N SER A 43 5.79 13.02 -9.89
CA SER A 43 6.45 11.76 -10.29
C SER A 43 5.50 10.88 -11.08
N ASP A 44 6.03 10.03 -11.96
CA ASP A 44 5.24 9.02 -12.65
C ASP A 44 4.80 7.93 -11.64
N TYR A 45 3.51 7.59 -11.64
CA TYR A 45 2.97 6.66 -10.66
C TYR A 45 1.95 5.68 -11.24
N GLU A 46 1.76 4.58 -10.54
CA GLU A 46 0.65 3.64 -10.72
C GLU A 46 -0.03 3.34 -9.38
N ILE A 47 -1.32 3.03 -9.44
CA ILE A 47 -2.12 2.61 -8.28
C ILE A 47 -2.60 1.19 -8.54
N ILE A 48 -2.21 0.24 -7.70
CA ILE A 48 -2.52 -1.18 -7.82
C ILE A 48 -3.50 -1.55 -6.71
N PHE A 49 -4.77 -1.64 -7.05
CA PHE A 49 -5.78 -2.20 -6.16
C PHE A 49 -5.78 -3.72 -6.28
N VAL A 50 -5.75 -4.39 -5.13
CA VAL A 50 -5.84 -5.85 -5.07
C VAL A 50 -7.14 -6.23 -4.35
N ASP A 51 -8.16 -6.59 -5.12
CA ASP A 51 -9.45 -7.06 -4.61
C ASP A 51 -9.32 -8.51 -4.11
N ASP A 52 -9.37 -8.67 -2.81
CA ASP A 52 -9.24 -9.97 -2.13
C ASP A 52 -10.56 -10.76 -2.14
N GLY A 53 -11.20 -10.80 -3.32
CA GLY A 53 -12.42 -11.59 -3.53
C GLY A 53 -13.65 -10.97 -2.88
N SER A 54 -13.83 -9.67 -2.96
CA SER A 54 -14.99 -8.97 -2.40
C SER A 54 -16.31 -9.47 -2.97
N PRO A 55 -17.31 -9.79 -2.12
CA PRO A 55 -18.64 -10.17 -2.54
C PRO A 55 -19.56 -8.99 -2.88
N ASP A 56 -19.19 -7.77 -2.49
CA ASP A 56 -19.92 -6.51 -2.75
C ASP A 56 -19.57 -5.88 -4.10
N GLY A 57 -19.94 -4.61 -4.32
CA GLY A 57 -19.66 -3.84 -5.53
C GLY A 57 -18.22 -3.32 -5.66
N THR A 58 -17.29 -3.69 -4.77
CA THR A 58 -15.90 -3.20 -4.79
C THR A 58 -15.24 -3.41 -6.14
N PHE A 59 -15.27 -4.63 -6.67
CA PHE A 59 -14.60 -4.95 -7.94
C PHE A 59 -15.17 -4.14 -9.12
N GLN A 60 -16.50 -3.97 -9.19
CA GLN A 60 -17.15 -3.20 -10.24
C GLN A 60 -16.72 -1.72 -10.19
N LYS A 61 -16.57 -1.17 -8.98
CA LYS A 61 -16.06 0.20 -8.79
C LYS A 61 -14.59 0.32 -9.25
N LEU A 62 -13.76 -0.66 -8.91
CA LEU A 62 -12.35 -0.70 -9.33
C LEU A 62 -12.21 -0.81 -10.86
N GLN A 63 -13.04 -1.64 -11.52
CA GLN A 63 -13.07 -1.71 -12.98
C GLN A 63 -13.45 -0.36 -13.60
N ALA A 64 -14.43 0.34 -13.03
CA ALA A 64 -14.82 1.66 -13.50
C ALA A 64 -13.73 2.73 -13.32
N LEU A 65 -12.93 2.63 -12.25
CA LEU A 65 -11.76 3.49 -12.04
C LEU A 65 -10.66 3.20 -13.07
N HIS A 66 -10.33 1.92 -13.29
CA HIS A 66 -9.36 1.50 -14.31
C HIS A 66 -9.74 1.97 -15.72
N ALA A 67 -11.03 1.94 -16.06
CA ALA A 67 -11.50 2.39 -17.37
C ALA A 67 -11.35 3.91 -17.57
N LYS A 68 -11.27 4.70 -16.48
CA LYS A 68 -11.14 6.17 -16.50
C LYS A 68 -9.70 6.64 -16.35
N ASP A 69 -8.87 5.88 -15.64
CA ASP A 69 -7.47 6.19 -15.36
C ASP A 69 -6.59 4.98 -15.64
N ASN A 70 -5.77 5.08 -16.68
CA ASN A 70 -4.87 4.00 -17.12
C ASN A 70 -3.73 3.72 -16.11
N ARG A 71 -3.48 4.62 -15.16
CA ARG A 71 -2.53 4.44 -14.06
C ARG A 71 -3.09 3.49 -12.98
N VAL A 72 -4.41 3.31 -12.93
CA VAL A 72 -5.06 2.36 -12.02
C VAL A 72 -4.96 0.95 -12.59
N LYS A 73 -4.46 0.03 -11.80
CA LYS A 73 -4.40 -1.41 -12.09
C LYS A 73 -5.23 -2.18 -11.08
N VAL A 74 -5.85 -3.25 -11.52
CA VAL A 74 -6.74 -4.05 -10.66
C VAL A 74 -6.34 -5.52 -10.77
N ILE A 75 -6.02 -6.11 -9.61
CA ILE A 75 -5.83 -7.55 -9.44
C ILE A 75 -7.04 -8.06 -8.67
N ARG A 76 -7.65 -9.16 -9.10
CA ARG A 76 -8.77 -9.77 -8.39
C ARG A 76 -8.46 -11.19 -8.01
N PHE A 77 -8.67 -11.53 -6.75
CA PHE A 77 -8.62 -12.90 -6.28
C PHE A 77 -9.98 -13.61 -6.44
N LYS A 78 -9.94 -14.92 -6.68
CA LYS A 78 -11.17 -15.73 -6.81
C LYS A 78 -11.93 -15.89 -5.48
N LYS A 79 -11.24 -15.71 -4.35
CA LYS A 79 -11.79 -15.77 -2.97
C LYS A 79 -10.89 -14.98 -2.04
N ASN A 80 -11.33 -14.74 -0.82
CA ASN A 80 -10.51 -14.09 0.20
C ASN A 80 -9.33 -15.00 0.62
N PHE A 81 -8.11 -14.46 0.53
CA PHE A 81 -6.86 -15.10 0.95
C PHE A 81 -6.16 -14.30 2.07
N GLY A 82 -6.70 -13.14 2.42
CA GLY A 82 -6.19 -12.25 3.45
C GLY A 82 -5.26 -11.15 2.94
N GLN A 83 -5.16 -10.09 3.74
CA GLN A 83 -4.44 -8.87 3.40
C GLN A 83 -2.98 -9.10 2.99
N SER A 84 -2.26 -10.00 3.68
CA SER A 84 -0.86 -10.30 3.37
C SER A 84 -0.69 -10.89 1.97
N ALA A 85 -1.63 -11.76 1.54
CA ALA A 85 -1.61 -12.32 0.19
C ALA A 85 -1.89 -11.23 -0.85
N ALA A 86 -2.83 -10.32 -0.57
CA ALA A 86 -3.15 -9.20 -1.45
C ALA A 86 -1.96 -8.24 -1.61
N ILE A 87 -1.29 -7.86 -0.50
CA ILE A 87 -0.07 -7.05 -0.54
C ILE A 87 1.03 -7.75 -1.34
N GLY A 88 1.27 -9.05 -1.10
CA GLY A 88 2.27 -9.81 -1.83
C GLY A 88 1.99 -9.89 -3.34
N ALA A 89 0.73 -10.01 -3.74
CA ALA A 89 0.35 -9.93 -5.15
C ALA A 89 0.61 -8.54 -5.74
N GLY A 90 0.27 -7.48 -4.99
CA GLY A 90 0.56 -6.10 -5.38
C GLY A 90 2.07 -5.87 -5.59
N PHE A 91 2.90 -6.33 -4.67
CA PHE A 91 4.37 -6.22 -4.78
C PHE A 91 4.93 -6.89 -6.04
N LYS A 92 4.42 -8.07 -6.40
CA LYS A 92 4.84 -8.79 -7.63
C LYS A 92 4.52 -8.03 -8.91
N HIS A 93 3.55 -7.13 -8.89
CA HIS A 93 3.12 -6.36 -10.06
C HIS A 93 3.57 -4.90 -10.01
N ALA A 94 4.14 -4.46 -8.91
CA ALA A 94 4.69 -3.12 -8.74
C ALA A 94 5.95 -2.92 -9.59
N ARG A 95 5.99 -1.80 -10.33
CA ARG A 95 7.10 -1.44 -11.22
C ARG A 95 7.83 -0.18 -10.76
N GLY A 96 7.28 0.52 -9.78
CA GLY A 96 7.87 1.74 -9.23
C GLY A 96 9.19 1.49 -8.52
N LYS A 97 10.07 2.47 -8.54
CA LYS A 97 11.32 2.47 -7.76
C LYS A 97 11.04 2.43 -6.26
N VAL A 98 9.93 3.06 -5.86
CA VAL A 98 9.40 3.03 -4.50
C VAL A 98 8.01 2.41 -4.52
N VAL A 99 7.75 1.48 -3.61
CA VAL A 99 6.44 0.85 -3.42
C VAL A 99 5.86 1.31 -2.09
N ILE A 100 4.63 1.82 -2.13
CA ILE A 100 3.92 2.32 -0.95
C ILE A 100 2.68 1.46 -0.74
N THR A 101 2.46 1.01 0.49
CA THR A 101 1.23 0.31 0.89
C THR A 101 0.36 1.22 1.73
N LEU A 102 -0.96 1.14 1.57
CA LEU A 102 -1.94 1.73 2.48
C LEU A 102 -3.26 0.96 2.40
N ASP A 103 -4.07 1.03 3.48
CA ASP A 103 -5.39 0.42 3.52
C ASP A 103 -6.44 1.26 2.78
N ALA A 104 -7.50 0.61 2.30
CA ALA A 104 -8.59 1.25 1.56
C ALA A 104 -9.64 1.94 2.45
N ASP A 105 -9.54 1.82 3.77
CA ASP A 105 -10.53 2.23 4.76
C ASP A 105 -10.56 3.74 5.11
N LEU A 106 -9.81 4.55 4.36
CA LEU A 106 -9.67 6.01 4.53
C LEU A 106 -9.12 6.44 5.91
N GLN A 107 -8.50 5.53 6.68
CA GLN A 107 -7.88 5.88 7.96
C GLN A 107 -6.46 6.45 7.81
N ASN A 108 -5.82 6.21 6.68
CA ASN A 108 -4.52 6.79 6.35
C ASN A 108 -4.72 8.12 5.60
N VAL A 109 -3.85 9.07 5.85
CA VAL A 109 -3.84 10.36 5.16
C VAL A 109 -2.88 10.28 3.98
N PRO A 110 -3.34 10.32 2.70
CA PRO A 110 -2.45 10.22 1.55
C PRO A 110 -1.34 11.28 1.51
N ALA A 111 -1.56 12.46 2.09
CA ALA A 111 -0.53 13.50 2.17
C ALA A 111 0.72 13.09 2.95
N ASP A 112 0.61 12.10 3.87
CA ASP A 112 1.75 11.58 4.64
C ASP A 112 2.75 10.82 3.74
N ILE A 113 2.38 10.47 2.50
CA ILE A 113 3.26 9.88 1.49
C ILE A 113 4.50 10.75 1.28
N LEU A 114 4.34 12.08 1.24
CA LEU A 114 5.46 13.01 1.10
C LEU A 114 6.51 12.83 2.19
N SER A 115 6.07 12.70 3.43
CA SER A 115 6.98 12.49 4.57
C SER A 115 7.71 11.16 4.49
N LEU A 116 7.02 10.09 4.02
CA LEU A 116 7.67 8.79 3.84
C LEU A 116 8.75 8.84 2.74
N LEU A 117 8.48 9.54 1.63
CA LEU A 117 9.45 9.71 0.55
C LEU A 117 10.69 10.49 1.02
N GLN A 118 10.49 11.56 1.80
CA GLN A 118 11.59 12.33 2.38
C GLN A 118 12.48 11.48 3.29
N GLU A 119 11.88 10.60 4.10
CA GLU A 119 12.65 9.69 4.96
C GLU A 119 13.39 8.61 4.15
N LEU A 120 12.81 8.11 3.06
CA LEU A 120 13.55 7.23 2.15
C LEU A 120 14.77 7.94 1.54
N ASP A 121 14.65 9.23 1.19
CA ASP A 121 15.76 10.02 0.63
C ASP A 121 16.87 10.24 1.66
N ASN A 122 16.57 10.18 2.97
CA ASN A 122 17.55 10.18 4.05
C ASN A 122 18.36 8.87 4.15
N GLY A 123 18.12 7.90 3.25
CA GLY A 123 18.91 6.67 3.12
C GLY A 123 18.28 5.43 3.75
N TYR A 124 17.03 5.50 4.20
CA TYR A 124 16.30 4.32 4.68
C TYR A 124 15.77 3.49 3.52
N ASP A 125 15.76 2.18 3.67
CA ASP A 125 15.20 1.23 2.69
C ASP A 125 13.70 0.99 2.91
N VAL A 126 13.25 1.10 4.17
CA VAL A 126 11.85 0.91 4.58
C VAL A 126 11.46 1.98 5.58
N VAL A 127 10.37 2.67 5.33
CA VAL A 127 9.79 3.68 6.22
C VAL A 127 8.36 3.29 6.57
N CYS A 128 8.04 3.30 7.86
CA CYS A 128 6.70 3.00 8.37
C CYS A 128 6.06 4.27 8.92
N GLY A 129 4.84 4.55 8.51
CA GLY A 129 4.06 5.63 9.08
C GLY A 129 3.77 5.40 10.57
N TRP A 130 3.63 6.48 11.31
CA TRP A 130 3.22 6.45 12.71
C TRP A 130 1.94 7.24 12.90
N ARG A 131 0.85 6.53 13.22
CA ARG A 131 -0.46 7.15 13.46
C ARG A 131 -0.47 7.85 14.82
N GLN A 132 -0.38 9.18 14.82
CA GLN A 132 -0.57 9.99 16.02
C GLN A 132 -2.06 10.25 16.23
N GLY A 133 -2.55 10.09 17.47
CA GLY A 133 -3.91 10.47 17.83
C GLY A 133 -5.01 9.43 17.61
N ARG A 134 -4.70 8.14 17.62
CA ARG A 134 -5.69 7.04 17.55
C ARG A 134 -6.85 7.24 18.51
N LYS A 135 -8.08 7.38 18.00
CA LYS A 135 -9.34 7.35 18.77
C LYS A 135 -9.78 5.90 19.07
N ASP A 136 -8.83 5.02 19.39
CA ASP A 136 -9.16 3.62 19.71
C ASP A 136 -9.78 3.50 21.10
N SER A 137 -10.71 2.56 21.24
CA SER A 137 -11.26 2.13 22.53
C SER A 137 -10.12 1.75 23.49
N ILE A 138 -10.28 2.08 24.78
CA ILE A 138 -9.29 1.85 25.85
C ILE A 138 -8.84 0.38 25.91
N SER A 139 -9.73 -0.58 25.62
CA SER A 139 -9.41 -2.01 25.57
C SER A 139 -8.44 -2.38 24.45
N LYS A 140 -8.59 -1.79 23.23
CA LYS A 140 -7.68 -2.03 22.10
C LYS A 140 -6.29 -1.41 22.35
N ARG A 141 -6.22 -0.26 23.02
CA ARG A 141 -4.94 0.39 23.38
C ARG A 141 -4.12 -0.44 24.38
N GLY A 142 -4.79 -1.11 25.34
CA GLY A 142 -4.13 -2.00 26.30
C GLY A 142 -3.54 -3.24 25.63
N PHE A 143 -4.31 -3.90 24.77
CA PHE A 143 -3.86 -5.10 24.05
C PHE A 143 -2.69 -4.82 23.08
N SER A 144 -2.72 -3.68 22.40
CA SER A 144 -1.64 -3.24 21.51
C SER A 144 -0.33 -2.98 22.28
N LYS A 145 -0.39 -2.40 23.49
CA LYS A 145 0.82 -2.17 24.31
C LYS A 145 1.44 -3.47 24.80
N VAL A 146 0.65 -4.45 25.21
CA VAL A 146 1.13 -5.75 25.67
C VAL A 146 1.74 -6.54 24.50
N SER A 147 1.05 -6.55 23.33
CA SER A 147 1.54 -7.20 22.12
C SER A 147 2.87 -6.59 21.64
N ASN A 148 2.98 -5.25 21.64
CA ASN A 148 4.21 -4.55 21.28
C ASN A 148 5.35 -4.82 22.27
N TRP A 149 5.05 -4.90 23.59
CA TRP A 149 6.04 -5.26 24.60
C TRP A 149 6.57 -6.67 24.43
N LEU A 150 5.68 -7.67 24.23
CA LEU A 150 6.04 -9.05 23.96
C LEU A 150 6.92 -9.17 22.70
N ARG A 151 6.54 -8.50 21.62
CA ARG A 151 7.30 -8.51 20.38
C ARG A 151 8.69 -7.89 20.55
N ARG A 152 8.80 -6.70 21.18
CA ARG A 152 10.11 -6.08 21.50
C ARG A 152 11.02 -7.01 22.26
N ARG A 153 10.46 -7.79 23.19
CA ARG A 153 11.22 -8.74 24.01
C ARG A 153 11.74 -9.94 23.20
N TRP A 154 11.04 -10.32 22.12
CA TRP A 154 11.34 -11.52 21.33
C TRP A 154 12.11 -11.22 20.05
N THR A 155 11.84 -10.09 19.38
CA THR A 155 12.44 -9.75 18.08
C THR A 155 13.47 -8.64 18.14
N GLY A 156 13.58 -7.91 19.26
CA GLY A 156 14.48 -6.75 19.37
C GLY A 156 14.08 -5.52 18.53
N GLU A 157 12.96 -5.57 17.85
CA GLU A 157 12.51 -4.50 16.96
C GLU A 157 11.85 -3.34 17.70
N TYR A 158 12.30 -2.10 17.40
CA TYR A 158 11.80 -0.85 17.98
C TYR A 158 10.82 -0.12 17.03
N LEU A 159 9.79 -0.80 16.52
CA LEU A 159 8.74 -0.14 15.74
C LEU A 159 7.70 0.49 16.67
N HIS A 160 7.46 1.80 16.53
CA HIS A 160 6.49 2.53 17.36
C HIS A 160 5.04 2.16 17.04
N ASP A 161 4.69 1.92 15.78
CA ASP A 161 3.37 1.46 15.33
C ASP A 161 3.48 0.38 14.25
N SER A 162 3.55 -0.87 14.68
CA SER A 162 3.59 -2.01 13.74
C SER A 162 2.27 -2.26 13.03
N GLY A 163 1.19 -1.65 13.50
CA GLY A 163 -0.14 -1.76 12.91
C GLY A 163 -0.45 -0.68 11.87
N CYS A 164 0.48 0.23 11.57
CA CYS A 164 0.30 1.18 10.49
C CYS A 164 0.48 0.47 9.14
N SER A 165 -0.54 0.56 8.28
CA SER A 165 -0.51 0.00 6.92
C SER A 165 0.18 0.92 5.91
N LEU A 166 0.31 2.21 6.23
CA LEU A 166 1.02 3.17 5.41
C LEU A 166 2.53 2.97 5.56
N ARG A 167 3.16 2.40 4.55
CA ARG A 167 4.58 2.09 4.52
C ARG A 167 5.16 2.33 3.15
N ALA A 168 6.41 2.76 3.09
CA ALA A 168 7.16 2.93 1.86
C ALA A 168 8.39 2.01 1.85
N TYR A 169 8.69 1.44 0.69
CA TYR A 169 9.77 0.47 0.48
C TYR A 169 10.55 0.86 -0.78
N ARG A 170 11.87 0.80 -0.74
CA ARG A 170 12.66 0.76 -1.98
C ARG A 170 12.42 -0.59 -2.66
N ASN A 171 12.09 -0.58 -3.95
CA ASN A 171 11.71 -1.82 -4.66
C ASN A 171 12.79 -2.91 -4.60
N GLY A 172 14.07 -2.53 -4.63
CA GLY A 172 15.19 -3.47 -4.49
C GLY A 172 15.17 -4.31 -3.20
N CYS A 173 14.52 -3.82 -2.12
CA CYS A 173 14.42 -4.54 -0.85
C CYS A 173 13.32 -5.59 -0.85
N LEU A 174 12.28 -5.44 -1.68
CA LEU A 174 11.13 -6.36 -1.68
C LEU A 174 11.49 -7.78 -2.15
N PHE A 175 12.47 -7.91 -3.02
CA PHE A 175 12.90 -9.20 -3.56
C PHE A 175 13.89 -9.95 -2.63
N SER A 176 14.37 -9.32 -1.57
CA SER A 176 15.25 -9.96 -0.58
C SER A 176 14.47 -10.78 0.47
N PHE A 177 13.14 -10.72 0.45
CA PHE A 177 12.24 -11.39 1.40
C PHE A 177 11.40 -12.52 0.78
N VAL A 178 11.71 -12.95 -0.44
CA VAL A 178 11.00 -14.06 -1.14
C VAL A 178 11.90 -15.28 -1.25
#